data_dbda4e73cdd14316279c85e74c4f5153
#
_entry.id   dbda4e73cdd14316279c85e74c4f5153
#
_cell.length_a   1.000
_cell.length_b   1.000
_cell.length_c   1.000
_cell.angle_alpha   90.00
_cell.angle_beta   90.00
_cell.angle_gamma   90.00
#
_symmetry.space_group_name_H-M   'P 1'
#
loop_
_entity.id
_entity.type
_entity.pdbx_description
1 polymer ?
#
loop_
_entity_poly.entity_id
_entity_poly.type
_entity_poly.pdbx_seq_one_letter_code
_entity_poly.pdbx_strand_id
1 'polypeptide(L)'
;MVAHLDQQNPFQSWVLSPEEILQGQILTSLQKQVIQNERAALANKRISLQFDPEHPLKFQQEDAELQGQIGILSYLLEMSSAAETIVNQGRQSEIHLSSQE
;
A
#
# COMPACT_ATOMS: atom_id res chain seq x y z
N MET A 1 34.34 15.22 7.28
CA MET A 1 34.86 14.14 6.44
C MET A 1 34.14 12.83 6.68
N VAL A 2 33.79 12.53 7.90
CA VAL A 2 33.04 11.31 8.20
C VAL A 2 31.72 11.27 7.43
N ALA A 3 31.04 12.40 7.31
CA ALA A 3 29.80 12.48 6.56
C ALA A 3 29.96 12.07 5.08
N HIS A 4 31.13 12.31 4.52
CA HIS A 4 31.40 11.92 3.13
C HIS A 4 31.50 10.40 2.99
N LEU A 5 32.04 9.73 3.99
CA LEU A 5 32.13 8.27 3.98
C LEU A 5 30.74 7.65 4.05
N ASP A 6 29.86 8.19 4.88
CA ASP A 6 28.49 7.73 4.97
C ASP A 6 27.74 7.95 3.66
N GLN A 7 27.98 9.08 3.02
CA GLN A 7 27.37 9.39 1.72
C GLN A 7 27.88 8.48 0.62
N GLN A 8 29.07 7.93 0.77
CA GLN A 8 29.64 7.01 -0.21
C GLN A 8 29.08 5.60 -0.09
N ASN A 9 28.34 5.30 0.97
CA ASN A 9 27.71 4.01 1.12
C ASN A 9 26.25 4.11 0.69
N PRO A 10 25.92 3.70 -0.57
CA PRO A 10 24.56 3.84 -1.08
C PRO A 10 23.55 3.00 -0.32
N PHE A 11 23.99 1.92 0.32
CA PHE A 11 23.05 1.06 1.06
C PHE A 11 22.57 1.70 2.34
N GLN A 12 23.42 2.47 3.02
CA GLN A 12 23.02 3.15 4.25
C GLN A 12 22.02 4.27 3.99
N SER A 13 22.16 4.97 2.86
CA SER A 13 21.23 6.05 2.52
C SER A 13 19.81 5.55 2.21
N TRP A 14 19.66 4.25 2.00
CA TRP A 14 18.37 3.64 1.70
C TRP A 14 17.73 2.96 2.92
N VAL A 15 18.43 2.96 4.06
CA VAL A 15 17.90 2.37 5.27
C VAL A 15 17.01 3.37 5.97
N LEU A 16 15.75 3.03 6.12
CA LEU A 16 14.75 3.86 6.78
C LEU A 16 14.53 3.37 8.21
N SER A 17 14.23 4.29 9.11
CA SER A 17 13.80 3.93 10.47
C SER A 17 12.43 3.27 10.41
N PRO A 18 12.05 2.48 11.46
CA PRO A 18 10.71 1.91 11.50
C PRO A 18 9.59 2.96 11.42
N GLU A 19 9.79 4.14 12.00
CA GLU A 19 8.83 5.22 11.93
C GLU A 19 8.68 5.77 10.51
N GLU A 20 9.80 5.93 9.81
CA GLU A 20 9.78 6.37 8.43
C GLU A 20 9.10 5.35 7.53
N ILE A 21 9.32 4.07 7.76
CA ILE A 21 8.66 3.00 7.01
C ILE A 21 7.15 3.07 7.22
N LEU A 22 6.70 3.22 8.47
CA LEU A 22 5.26 3.36 8.76
C LEU A 22 4.66 4.57 8.07
N GLN A 23 5.30 5.72 8.19
CA GLN A 23 4.80 6.94 7.57
C GLN A 23 4.79 6.85 6.06
N GLY A 24 5.81 6.19 5.48
CA GLY A 24 5.85 5.98 4.03
C GLY A 24 4.75 5.08 3.51
N GLN A 25 4.16 4.26 4.36
CA GLN A 25 3.04 3.38 3.99
C GLN A 25 1.69 4.09 4.04
N ILE A 26 1.61 5.26 4.69
CA ILE A 26 0.36 6.01 4.80
C ILE A 26 0.13 6.78 3.51
N LEU A 27 -0.99 6.51 2.87
CA LEU A 27 -1.39 7.17 1.63
C LEU A 27 -2.20 8.42 1.95
N THR A 28 -2.07 9.44 1.08
CA THR A 28 -2.93 10.61 1.16
C THR A 28 -4.36 10.23 0.77
N SER A 29 -5.32 11.08 1.14
CA SER A 29 -6.72 10.86 0.74
C SER A 29 -6.88 10.77 -0.78
N LEU A 30 -6.14 11.60 -1.51
CA LEU A 30 -6.18 11.58 -2.97
C LEU A 30 -5.60 10.29 -3.53
N GLN A 31 -4.47 9.83 -2.98
CA GLN A 31 -3.87 8.56 -3.39
C GLN A 31 -4.80 7.39 -3.15
N LYS A 32 -5.45 7.35 -1.98
CA LYS A 32 -6.44 6.32 -1.66
C LYS A 32 -7.59 6.33 -2.66
N GLN A 33 -8.07 7.51 -3.00
CA GLN A 33 -9.17 7.66 -3.95
C GLN A 33 -8.78 7.14 -5.33
N VAL A 34 -7.58 7.48 -5.80
CA VAL A 34 -7.07 6.98 -7.08
C VAL A 34 -6.98 5.46 -7.07
N ILE A 35 -6.44 4.88 -6.01
CA ILE A 35 -6.31 3.42 -5.88
C ILE A 35 -7.69 2.75 -5.83
N GLN A 36 -8.63 3.33 -5.07
CA GLN A 36 -10.00 2.81 -4.99
C GLN A 36 -10.70 2.84 -6.34
N ASN A 37 -10.53 3.94 -7.09
CA ASN A 37 -11.11 4.06 -8.42
C ASN A 37 -10.53 3.04 -9.39
N GLU A 38 -9.21 2.85 -9.33
CA GLU A 38 -8.53 1.87 -10.17
C GLU A 38 -8.98 0.45 -9.84
N ARG A 39 -9.10 0.14 -8.54
CA ARG A 39 -9.60 -1.17 -8.10
C ARG A 39 -11.02 -1.41 -8.58
N ALA A 40 -11.89 -0.40 -8.49
CA ALA A 40 -13.27 -0.50 -8.97
C ALA A 40 -13.32 -0.73 -10.48
N ALA A 41 -12.47 -0.05 -11.25
CA ALA A 41 -12.39 -0.24 -12.69
C ALA A 41 -11.97 -1.67 -13.04
N LEU A 42 -10.99 -2.21 -12.32
CA LEU A 42 -10.55 -3.59 -12.52
C LEU A 42 -11.62 -4.61 -12.13
N ALA A 43 -12.36 -4.35 -11.05
CA ALA A 43 -13.47 -5.21 -10.64
C ALA A 43 -14.58 -5.21 -11.69
N ASN A 44 -14.90 -4.05 -12.25
CA ASN A 44 -15.89 -3.95 -13.33
C ASN A 44 -15.43 -4.68 -14.58
N LYS A 45 -14.14 -4.57 -14.92
CA LYS A 45 -13.58 -5.29 -16.06
C LYS A 45 -13.68 -6.80 -15.85
N ARG A 46 -13.42 -7.26 -14.62
CA ARG A 46 -13.53 -8.68 -14.28
C ARG A 46 -14.97 -9.20 -14.44
N ILE A 47 -15.94 -8.41 -13.96
CA ILE A 47 -17.36 -8.75 -14.09
C ILE A 47 -17.77 -8.84 -15.56
N SER A 48 -17.16 -8.02 -16.42
CA SER A 48 -17.46 -7.94 -17.84
C SER A 48 -16.77 -9.02 -18.68
N LEU A 49 -15.88 -9.83 -18.07
CA LEU A 49 -15.21 -10.90 -18.80
C LEU A 49 -16.24 -11.91 -19.30
N GLN A 50 -16.10 -12.28 -20.57
CA GLN A 50 -16.97 -13.29 -21.18
C GLN A 50 -16.21 -14.58 -21.39
N PHE A 51 -16.83 -15.68 -21.00
CA PHE A 51 -16.26 -17.00 -21.22
C PHE A 51 -16.42 -17.39 -22.69
N ASP A 52 -15.29 -17.77 -23.31
CA ASP A 52 -15.26 -18.28 -24.67
C ASP A 52 -15.02 -19.79 -24.61
N PRO A 53 -16.01 -20.62 -25.00
CA PRO A 53 -15.83 -22.07 -24.95
C PRO A 53 -14.69 -22.58 -25.81
N GLU A 54 -14.32 -21.84 -26.87
CA GLU A 54 -13.21 -22.23 -27.74
C GLU A 54 -11.85 -21.90 -27.13
N HIS A 55 -11.81 -20.97 -26.15
CA HIS A 55 -10.58 -20.50 -25.51
C HIS A 55 -10.76 -20.42 -23.99
N PRO A 56 -11.03 -21.56 -23.31
CA PRO A 56 -11.32 -21.52 -21.86
C PRO A 56 -10.15 -21.05 -21.02
N LEU A 57 -8.91 -21.34 -21.44
CA LEU A 57 -7.71 -20.95 -20.70
C LEU A 57 -7.51 -19.43 -20.74
N LYS A 58 -7.92 -18.79 -21.83
CA LYS A 58 -7.80 -17.33 -21.95
C LYS A 58 -8.64 -16.63 -20.88
N PHE A 59 -9.87 -17.07 -20.67
CA PHE A 59 -10.73 -16.53 -19.62
C PHE A 59 -10.11 -16.69 -18.25
N GLN A 60 -9.59 -17.88 -17.95
CA GLN A 60 -8.96 -18.17 -16.66
C GLN A 60 -7.73 -17.30 -16.43
N GLN A 61 -6.92 -17.10 -17.46
CA GLN A 61 -5.71 -16.26 -17.36
C GLN A 61 -6.07 -14.80 -17.13
N GLU A 62 -7.02 -14.28 -17.88
CA GLU A 62 -7.47 -12.88 -17.74
C GLU A 62 -8.08 -12.64 -16.35
N ASP A 63 -8.90 -13.58 -15.87
CA ASP A 63 -9.52 -13.48 -14.56
C ASP A 63 -8.45 -13.51 -13.46
N ALA A 64 -7.49 -14.40 -13.57
CA ALA A 64 -6.40 -14.51 -12.59
C ALA A 64 -5.53 -13.24 -12.56
N GLU A 65 -5.23 -12.65 -13.71
CA GLU A 65 -4.48 -11.40 -13.78
C GLU A 65 -5.23 -10.27 -13.10
N LEU A 66 -6.54 -10.14 -13.35
CA LEU A 66 -7.36 -9.11 -12.73
C LEU A 66 -7.46 -9.32 -11.22
N GLN A 67 -7.62 -10.56 -10.77
CA GLN A 67 -7.62 -10.88 -9.33
C GLN A 67 -6.31 -10.46 -8.67
N GLY A 68 -5.18 -10.75 -9.33
CA GLY A 68 -3.86 -10.37 -8.83
C GLY A 68 -3.71 -8.86 -8.70
N GLN A 69 -4.14 -8.11 -9.72
CA GLN A 69 -4.07 -6.66 -9.72
C GLN A 69 -4.97 -6.06 -8.63
N ILE A 70 -6.19 -6.55 -8.50
CA ILE A 70 -7.12 -6.12 -7.45
C ILE A 70 -6.53 -6.43 -6.07
N GLY A 71 -5.93 -7.60 -5.91
CA GLY A 71 -5.31 -8.01 -4.66
C GLY A 71 -4.18 -7.08 -4.23
N ILE A 72 -3.33 -6.67 -5.17
CA ILE A 72 -2.23 -5.73 -4.89
C ILE A 72 -2.79 -4.38 -4.43
N LEU A 73 -3.78 -3.84 -5.13
CA LEU A 73 -4.39 -2.56 -4.76
C LEU A 73 -5.07 -2.62 -3.40
N SER A 74 -5.77 -3.73 -3.12
CA SER A 74 -6.40 -3.95 -1.82
C SER A 74 -5.36 -4.02 -0.71
N TYR A 75 -4.25 -4.69 -0.95
CA TYR A 75 -3.14 -4.79 0.00
C TYR A 75 -2.57 -3.41 0.34
N LEU A 76 -2.36 -2.55 -0.67
CA LEU A 76 -1.84 -1.20 -0.46
C LEU A 76 -2.78 -0.38 0.43
N LEU A 77 -4.09 -0.48 0.21
CA LEU A 77 -5.07 0.22 1.03
C LEU A 77 -5.09 -0.29 2.47
N GLU A 78 -5.03 -1.61 2.66
CA GLU A 78 -5.00 -2.23 3.98
C GLU A 78 -3.73 -1.86 4.74
N MET A 79 -2.59 -1.87 4.05
CA MET A 79 -1.31 -1.51 4.65
C MET A 79 -1.32 -0.05 5.12
N SER A 80 -1.86 0.86 4.30
CA SER A 80 -1.99 2.26 4.66
C SER A 80 -2.88 2.45 5.88
N SER A 81 -4.03 1.77 5.92
CA SER A 81 -4.96 1.84 7.03
C SER A 81 -4.34 1.32 8.33
N ALA A 82 -3.62 0.21 8.25
CA ALA A 82 -2.94 -0.36 9.40
C ALA A 82 -1.85 0.58 9.93
N ALA A 83 -1.08 1.19 9.04
CA ALA A 83 -0.04 2.13 9.41
C ALA A 83 -0.62 3.38 10.08
N GLU A 84 -1.74 3.92 9.57
CA GLU A 84 -2.43 5.04 10.19
C GLU A 84 -2.89 4.69 11.60
N THR A 85 -3.42 3.51 11.79
CA THR A 85 -3.89 3.05 13.11
C THR A 85 -2.74 3.02 14.11
N ILE A 86 -1.59 2.47 13.72
CA ILE A 86 -0.42 2.38 14.59
C ILE A 86 0.09 3.78 14.95
N VAL A 87 0.18 4.67 13.98
CA VAL A 87 0.65 6.05 14.22
C VAL A 87 -0.32 6.78 15.15
N ASN A 88 -1.62 6.64 14.93
CA ASN A 88 -2.62 7.30 15.77
C ASN A 88 -2.62 6.76 17.19
N GLN A 89 -2.44 5.47 17.37
CA GLN A 89 -2.30 4.87 18.69
C GLN A 89 -1.08 5.41 19.44
N GLY A 90 0.02 5.56 18.75
CA GLY A 90 1.23 6.15 19.33
C GLY A 90 1.00 7.58 19.79
N ARG A 91 0.32 8.39 18.97
CA ARG A 91 -0.02 9.77 19.32
C ARG A 91 -0.95 9.86 20.52
N GLN A 92 -1.94 8.99 20.59
CA GLN A 92 -2.87 8.95 21.72
C GLN A 92 -2.16 8.57 23.02
N SER A 93 -1.22 7.64 22.95
CA SER A 93 -0.41 7.26 24.10
C SER A 93 0.43 8.44 24.62
N GLU A 94 1.04 9.20 23.70
CA GLU A 94 1.81 10.38 24.06
C GLU A 94 0.95 11.45 24.71
N ILE A 95 -0.22 11.71 24.17
CA ILE A 95 -1.16 12.69 24.71
C ILE A 95 -1.62 12.26 26.10
N HIS A 96 -1.92 10.98 26.27
CA HIS A 96 -2.36 10.43 27.56
C HIS A 96 -1.29 10.58 28.63
N LEU A 97 -0.04 10.27 28.30
CA LEU A 97 1.09 10.43 29.22
C LEU A 97 1.31 11.90 29.59
N SER A 98 1.18 12.80 28.63
CA SER A 98 1.32 14.22 28.89
C SER A 98 0.25 14.76 29.82
N SER A 99 -0.96 14.25 29.70
CA SER A 99 -2.07 14.72 30.56
C SER A 99 -2.02 14.19 31.96
N GLN A 100 -1.21 13.19 32.23
CA GLN A 100 -1.00 12.67 33.60
C GLN A 100 0.07 13.46 34.38
N GLU A 101 0.88 14.23 33.69
CA GLU A 101 1.86 15.07 34.34
C GLU A 101 1.22 16.37 34.89
#